data_d1fbced8109dc937aee64df0fd95ffa6
#
_entry.id   d1fbced8109dc937aee64df0fd95ffa6
#
_cell.length_a   1.000
_cell.length_b   1.000
_cell.length_c   1.000
_cell.angle_alpha   90.00
_cell.angle_beta   90.00
_cell.angle_gamma   90.00
#
_symmetry.space_group_name_H-M   'P 1'
#
loop_
_entity.id
_entity.type
_entity.pdbx_description
1 polymer ?
#
loop_
_entity_poly.entity_id
_entity_poly.type
_entity_poly.pdbx_seq_one_letter_code
_entity_poly.pdbx_strand_id
1 'polypeptide(L)'
;TECWDGSSECDPNDCPEPPSETVSLGFGAVGDNAMEISFDSFTPVAGFQFDVTGTQLYNAGGGLAAEAGFTVSVGGNTVIGFSLQGATIQGSGILTNLEYAAVASQACIDNVVLSDPAGNAMDYQVGGCVALDFEEPVFGCTDSAACNYDADANVDDGSCFFETECWDGSSECDPNDCPEPPSETVSL
;
A
#
# COMPACT_ATOMS: atom_id res chain seq x y z
N THR A 1 -25.97 -30.26 -29.66
CA THR A 1 -26.30 -28.93 -29.09
C THR A 1 -25.23 -27.94 -29.49
N GLU A 2 -25.61 -26.76 -29.96
CA GLU A 2 -24.69 -25.65 -30.24
C GLU A 2 -24.37 -24.95 -28.91
N CYS A 3 -23.08 -24.83 -28.60
CA CYS A 3 -22.58 -24.22 -27.38
C CYS A 3 -22.47 -22.68 -27.53
N TRP A 4 -22.27 -21.97 -26.44
CA TRP A 4 -22.15 -20.51 -26.43
C TRP A 4 -20.96 -19.98 -27.25
N ASP A 5 -19.89 -20.77 -27.41
CA ASP A 5 -18.68 -20.48 -28.20
C ASP A 5 -18.81 -20.87 -29.69
N GLY A 6 -20.00 -21.37 -30.11
CA GLY A 6 -20.26 -21.85 -31.45
C GLY A 6 -19.79 -23.28 -31.75
N SER A 7 -19.20 -23.97 -30.78
CA SER A 7 -18.90 -25.39 -30.89
C SER A 7 -20.18 -26.22 -30.85
N SER A 8 -20.14 -27.46 -31.33
CA SER A 8 -21.29 -28.37 -31.30
C SER A 8 -20.89 -29.65 -30.56
N GLU A 9 -21.55 -29.88 -29.42
CA GLU A 9 -21.36 -31.05 -28.61
C GLU A 9 -22.58 -31.98 -28.64
N CYS A 10 -22.36 -33.27 -28.44
CA CYS A 10 -23.45 -34.26 -28.39
C CYS A 10 -24.27 -34.18 -27.12
N ASP A 11 -23.62 -33.85 -25.99
CA ASP A 11 -24.24 -33.58 -24.68
C ASP A 11 -24.15 -32.10 -24.35
N PRO A 12 -25.23 -31.44 -23.89
CA PRO A 12 -25.18 -30.05 -23.42
C PRO A 12 -24.22 -29.83 -22.24
N ASN A 13 -23.93 -30.86 -21.44
CA ASN A 13 -23.02 -30.78 -20.32
C ASN A 13 -21.53 -30.81 -20.74
N ASP A 14 -21.25 -31.22 -21.99
CA ASP A 14 -19.90 -31.19 -22.55
C ASP A 14 -19.54 -29.84 -23.16
N CYS A 15 -20.51 -28.89 -23.24
CA CYS A 15 -20.22 -27.52 -23.66
C CYS A 15 -19.28 -26.83 -22.66
N PRO A 16 -18.29 -26.07 -23.14
CA PRO A 16 -17.49 -25.21 -22.27
C PRO A 16 -18.36 -24.30 -21.39
N GLU A 17 -17.98 -24.06 -20.16
CA GLU A 17 -18.67 -23.07 -19.33
C GLU A 17 -18.56 -21.67 -19.99
N PRO A 18 -19.65 -20.88 -20.06
CA PRO A 18 -19.56 -19.52 -20.55
C PRO A 18 -18.59 -18.72 -19.69
N PRO A 19 -17.83 -17.78 -20.29
CA PRO A 19 -16.95 -16.91 -19.50
C PRO A 19 -17.75 -16.21 -18.40
N SER A 20 -17.15 -16.11 -17.23
CA SER A 20 -17.75 -15.41 -16.10
C SER A 20 -18.02 -13.95 -16.47
N GLU A 21 -19.24 -13.47 -16.20
CA GLU A 21 -19.56 -12.04 -16.31
C GLU A 21 -18.92 -11.23 -15.16
N THR A 22 -18.31 -11.92 -14.20
CA THR A 22 -17.67 -11.33 -13.02
C THR A 22 -16.33 -10.72 -13.43
N VAL A 23 -16.14 -9.46 -13.09
CA VAL A 23 -14.86 -8.76 -13.26
C VAL A 23 -13.89 -9.19 -12.18
N SER A 24 -12.65 -9.53 -12.56
CA SER A 24 -11.59 -9.87 -11.61
C SER A 24 -10.62 -8.71 -11.46
N LEU A 25 -10.35 -8.32 -10.22
CA LEU A 25 -9.32 -7.36 -9.82
C LEU A 25 -8.30 -8.03 -8.92
N GLY A 26 -7.05 -7.66 -9.02
CA GLY A 26 -5.98 -8.18 -8.17
C GLY A 26 -4.74 -7.31 -8.24
N PHE A 27 -3.69 -7.77 -7.59
CA PHE A 27 -2.37 -7.15 -7.72
C PHE A 27 -1.57 -7.86 -8.81
N GLY A 28 -0.84 -7.06 -9.61
CA GLY A 28 0.23 -7.51 -10.48
C GLY A 28 1.57 -7.45 -9.77
N ALA A 29 2.58 -6.85 -10.41
CA ALA A 29 3.87 -6.62 -9.76
C ALA A 29 3.73 -5.57 -8.65
N VAL A 30 4.40 -5.82 -7.51
CA VAL A 30 4.45 -4.93 -6.35
C VAL A 30 5.92 -4.67 -6.01
N GLY A 31 6.31 -3.39 -5.99
CA GLY A 31 7.62 -2.92 -5.59
C GLY A 31 7.50 -1.91 -4.45
N ASP A 32 8.60 -1.32 -4.00
CA ASP A 32 8.69 -0.49 -2.79
C ASP A 32 7.78 0.76 -2.83
N ASN A 33 7.56 1.33 -3.99
CA ASN A 33 6.79 2.57 -4.17
C ASN A 33 5.84 2.57 -5.37
N ALA A 34 5.71 1.44 -6.06
CA ALA A 34 4.83 1.27 -7.20
C ALA A 34 4.21 -0.13 -7.22
N MET A 35 2.95 -0.20 -7.61
CA MET A 35 2.24 -1.46 -7.78
C MET A 35 1.36 -1.43 -9.02
N GLU A 36 1.09 -2.62 -9.56
CA GLU A 36 0.19 -2.84 -10.67
C GLU A 36 -1.14 -3.38 -10.16
N ILE A 37 -2.24 -2.92 -10.72
CA ILE A 37 -3.56 -3.49 -10.52
C ILE A 37 -3.90 -4.34 -11.74
N SER A 38 -4.02 -5.65 -11.54
CA SER A 38 -4.44 -6.59 -12.57
C SER A 38 -5.96 -6.58 -12.75
N PHE A 39 -6.39 -6.86 -13.96
CA PHE A 39 -7.79 -6.79 -14.37
C PHE A 39 -8.08 -7.88 -15.39
N ASP A 40 -9.26 -8.48 -15.26
CA ASP A 40 -9.82 -9.39 -16.26
C ASP A 40 -11.34 -9.23 -16.31
N SER A 41 -11.86 -8.95 -17.51
CA SER A 41 -13.30 -8.82 -17.73
C SER A 41 -13.67 -9.20 -19.18
N PHE A 42 -14.65 -10.06 -19.32
CA PHE A 42 -15.24 -10.38 -20.61
C PHE A 42 -16.31 -9.37 -21.03
N THR A 43 -16.81 -8.56 -20.09
CA THR A 43 -17.82 -7.54 -20.32
C THR A 43 -17.20 -6.14 -20.26
N PRO A 44 -17.72 -5.16 -21.06
CA PRO A 44 -17.19 -3.80 -21.06
C PRO A 44 -17.43 -3.11 -19.72
N VAL A 45 -16.36 -2.58 -19.11
CA VAL A 45 -16.40 -1.75 -17.89
C VAL A 45 -16.28 -0.28 -18.29
N ALA A 46 -17.24 0.55 -17.91
CA ALA A 46 -17.31 1.97 -18.24
C ALA A 46 -16.78 2.89 -17.13
N GLY A 47 -16.68 2.38 -15.92
CA GLY A 47 -16.12 3.10 -14.77
C GLY A 47 -15.73 2.16 -13.65
N PHE A 48 -14.74 2.58 -12.88
CA PHE A 48 -14.28 1.82 -11.71
C PHE A 48 -13.89 2.74 -10.55
N GLN A 49 -14.10 2.25 -9.36
CA GLN A 49 -13.56 2.79 -8.12
C GLN A 49 -13.17 1.63 -7.22
N PHE A 50 -12.08 1.79 -6.50
CA PHE A 50 -11.67 0.88 -5.43
C PHE A 50 -10.70 1.57 -4.47
N ASP A 51 -10.57 1.02 -3.27
CA ASP A 51 -9.58 1.43 -2.29
C ASP A 51 -8.43 0.44 -2.28
N VAL A 52 -7.21 0.93 -2.04
CA VAL A 52 -6.03 0.12 -1.76
C VAL A 52 -5.61 0.39 -0.32
N THR A 53 -6.07 -0.46 0.59
CA THR A 53 -5.77 -0.32 2.02
C THR A 53 -4.28 -0.50 2.29
N GLY A 54 -3.78 0.04 3.41
CA GLY A 54 -2.37 -0.06 3.77
C GLY A 54 -1.43 0.83 2.96
N THR A 55 -1.99 1.71 2.11
CA THR A 55 -1.23 2.62 1.26
C THR A 55 -1.72 4.06 1.35
N GLN A 56 -0.80 4.99 1.12
CA GLN A 56 -1.08 6.37 0.73
C GLN A 56 -0.72 6.50 -0.75
N LEU A 57 -1.73 6.70 -1.60
CA LEU A 57 -1.53 6.82 -3.05
C LEU A 57 -1.16 8.25 -3.42
N TYR A 58 -0.25 8.40 -4.41
CA TYR A 58 0.20 9.68 -4.94
C TYR A 58 -0.18 9.88 -6.40
N ASN A 59 -0.18 8.80 -7.19
CA ASN A 59 -0.42 8.85 -8.62
C ASN A 59 -1.04 7.53 -9.11
N ALA A 60 -1.78 7.61 -10.23
CA ALA A 60 -2.26 6.47 -10.97
C ALA A 60 -2.21 6.75 -12.47
N GLY A 61 -1.88 5.74 -13.27
CA GLY A 61 -1.84 5.88 -14.72
C GLY A 61 -1.29 4.66 -15.44
N GLY A 62 -1.29 4.70 -16.76
CA GLY A 62 -0.87 3.57 -17.60
C GLY A 62 -1.90 2.46 -17.67
N GLY A 63 -1.50 1.32 -18.23
CA GLY A 63 -2.32 0.13 -18.40
C GLY A 63 -3.52 0.31 -19.32
N LEU A 64 -4.45 -0.64 -19.26
CA LEU A 64 -5.67 -0.68 -20.08
C LEU A 64 -6.53 0.58 -19.91
N ALA A 65 -6.54 1.18 -18.72
CA ALA A 65 -7.30 2.40 -18.49
C ALA A 65 -6.77 3.57 -19.33
N ALA A 66 -5.45 3.78 -19.35
CA ALA A 66 -4.84 4.82 -20.16
C ALA A 66 -4.97 4.54 -21.67
N GLU A 67 -4.82 3.29 -22.09
CA GLU A 67 -4.98 2.86 -23.49
C GLU A 67 -6.40 3.10 -23.99
N ALA A 68 -7.40 2.88 -23.15
CA ALA A 68 -8.80 3.16 -23.45
C ALA A 68 -9.18 4.66 -23.34
N GLY A 69 -8.26 5.53 -22.91
CA GLY A 69 -8.53 6.96 -22.75
C GLY A 69 -9.32 7.32 -21.50
N PHE A 70 -9.22 6.50 -20.45
CA PHE A 70 -9.79 6.83 -19.14
C PHE A 70 -8.95 7.90 -18.44
N THR A 71 -9.63 8.74 -17.68
CA THR A 71 -9.02 9.57 -16.66
C THR A 71 -9.00 8.76 -15.39
N VAL A 72 -7.80 8.52 -14.84
CA VAL A 72 -7.60 7.86 -13.55
C VAL A 72 -7.10 8.89 -12.55
N SER A 73 -7.69 8.90 -11.36
CA SER A 73 -7.34 9.82 -10.28
C SER A 73 -7.25 9.08 -8.96
N VAL A 74 -6.42 9.58 -8.06
CA VAL A 74 -6.26 9.05 -6.70
C VAL A 74 -6.59 10.10 -5.66
N GLY A 75 -7.08 9.65 -4.49
CA GLY A 75 -7.36 10.51 -3.35
C GLY A 75 -7.26 9.70 -2.05
N GLY A 76 -6.20 9.94 -1.26
CA GLY A 76 -5.90 9.10 -0.11
C GLY A 76 -5.48 7.70 -0.56
N ASN A 77 -6.30 6.71 -0.29
CA ASN A 77 -6.11 5.32 -0.73
C ASN A 77 -7.14 4.89 -1.80
N THR A 78 -7.98 5.81 -2.29
CA THR A 78 -9.03 5.54 -3.29
C THR A 78 -8.52 5.82 -4.70
N VAL A 79 -8.83 4.93 -5.64
CA VAL A 79 -8.60 5.05 -7.08
C VAL A 79 -9.94 5.16 -7.77
N ILE A 80 -10.09 6.14 -8.67
CA ILE A 80 -11.29 6.32 -9.50
C ILE A 80 -10.87 6.43 -10.96
N GLY A 81 -11.53 5.66 -11.84
CA GLY A 81 -11.31 5.71 -13.28
C GLY A 81 -12.62 5.83 -14.06
N PHE A 82 -12.67 6.76 -14.99
CA PHE A 82 -13.83 6.99 -15.85
C PHE A 82 -13.43 7.58 -17.20
N SER A 83 -14.32 7.45 -18.18
CA SER A 83 -14.17 8.10 -19.49
C SER A 83 -15.31 9.09 -19.74
N LEU A 84 -14.96 10.34 -20.04
CA LEU A 84 -15.92 11.36 -20.47
C LEU A 84 -16.40 11.16 -21.92
N GLN A 85 -15.74 10.26 -22.66
CA GLN A 85 -16.04 9.99 -24.07
C GLN A 85 -16.83 8.68 -24.25
N GLY A 86 -17.20 8.02 -23.17
CA GLY A 86 -17.93 6.76 -23.19
C GLY A 86 -17.09 5.56 -23.62
N ALA A 87 -15.77 5.64 -23.45
CA ALA A 87 -14.89 4.49 -23.67
C ALA A 87 -15.12 3.42 -22.60
N THR A 88 -14.76 2.19 -22.92
CA THR A 88 -14.86 1.03 -22.01
C THR A 88 -13.56 0.25 -21.99
N ILE A 89 -13.35 -0.49 -20.91
CA ILE A 89 -12.22 -1.41 -20.74
C ILE A 89 -12.76 -2.83 -20.75
N GLN A 90 -12.10 -3.71 -21.51
CA GLN A 90 -12.44 -5.12 -21.61
C GLN A 90 -11.15 -5.92 -21.90
N GLY A 91 -11.12 -7.19 -21.52
CA GLY A 91 -9.97 -8.07 -21.70
C GLY A 91 -9.19 -8.27 -20.40
N SER A 92 -7.98 -8.82 -20.53
CA SER A 92 -7.10 -9.17 -19.44
C SER A 92 -5.78 -8.40 -19.52
N GLY A 93 -5.29 -7.89 -18.40
CA GLY A 93 -4.02 -7.17 -18.34
C GLY A 93 -3.87 -6.33 -17.07
N ILE A 94 -3.01 -5.33 -17.13
CA ILE A 94 -2.84 -4.35 -16.07
C ILE A 94 -3.85 -3.22 -16.28
N LEU A 95 -4.75 -3.01 -15.32
CA LEU A 95 -5.74 -1.95 -15.35
C LEU A 95 -5.06 -0.58 -15.30
N THR A 96 -4.23 -0.39 -14.29
CA THR A 96 -3.48 0.84 -14.03
C THR A 96 -2.28 0.57 -13.12
N ASN A 97 -1.29 1.45 -13.17
CA ASN A 97 -0.15 1.45 -12.26
C ASN A 97 -0.39 2.52 -11.19
N LEU A 98 -0.03 2.22 -9.96
CA LEU A 98 -0.16 3.10 -8.81
C LEU A 98 1.21 3.43 -8.25
N GLU A 99 1.42 4.70 -7.87
CA GLU A 99 2.55 5.14 -7.06
C GLU A 99 2.06 5.35 -5.62
N TYR A 100 2.78 4.81 -4.65
CA TYR A 100 2.33 4.79 -3.26
C TYR A 100 3.48 4.87 -2.25
N ALA A 101 3.14 5.20 -1.00
CA ALA A 101 3.91 4.84 0.18
C ALA A 101 3.13 3.82 1.02
N ALA A 102 3.83 2.83 1.56
CA ALA A 102 3.26 1.90 2.51
C ALA A 102 2.99 2.63 3.84
N VAL A 103 1.82 2.37 4.43
CA VAL A 103 1.44 2.83 5.77
C VAL A 103 1.01 1.65 6.66
N ALA A 104 1.11 0.43 6.12
CA ALA A 104 0.93 -0.84 6.81
C ALA A 104 1.71 -1.94 6.09
N SER A 105 1.91 -3.07 6.73
CA SER A 105 2.67 -4.21 6.20
C SER A 105 1.92 -5.02 5.11
N GLN A 106 0.69 -4.64 4.79
CA GLN A 106 -0.15 -5.34 3.82
C GLN A 106 -1.07 -4.37 3.09
N ALA A 107 -1.25 -4.57 1.77
CA ALA A 107 -2.27 -3.91 0.97
C ALA A 107 -3.36 -4.88 0.54
N CYS A 108 -4.61 -4.42 0.56
CA CYS A 108 -5.77 -5.15 0.02
C CYS A 108 -6.59 -4.20 -0.86
N ILE A 109 -7.23 -4.76 -1.90
CA ILE A 109 -8.22 -4.03 -2.68
C ILE A 109 -9.57 -4.18 -1.97
N ASP A 110 -10.26 -3.06 -1.74
CA ASP A 110 -11.54 -3.02 -1.02
C ASP A 110 -12.49 -1.98 -1.63
N ASN A 111 -13.73 -1.93 -1.15
CA ASN A 111 -14.75 -0.95 -1.56
C ASN A 111 -14.90 -0.80 -3.08
N VAL A 112 -14.84 -1.92 -3.81
CA VAL A 112 -14.90 -1.93 -5.28
C VAL A 112 -16.28 -1.55 -5.79
N VAL A 113 -16.32 -0.62 -6.72
CA VAL A 113 -17.50 -0.25 -7.51
C VAL A 113 -17.13 -0.27 -8.97
N LEU A 114 -17.83 -1.08 -9.75
CA LEU A 114 -17.67 -1.18 -11.20
C LEU A 114 -18.99 -0.90 -11.87
N SER A 115 -18.96 -0.23 -13.02
CA SER A 115 -20.16 0.05 -13.79
C SER A 115 -20.01 -0.37 -15.25
N ASP A 116 -21.11 -0.90 -15.78
CA ASP A 116 -21.28 -1.16 -17.21
C ASP A 116 -21.57 0.14 -18.00
N PRO A 117 -21.61 0.10 -19.35
CA PRO A 117 -21.93 1.28 -20.17
C PRO A 117 -23.36 1.84 -19.97
N ALA A 118 -24.26 1.08 -19.37
CA ALA A 118 -25.60 1.51 -19.03
C ALA A 118 -25.69 2.16 -17.63
N GLY A 119 -24.59 2.11 -16.86
CA GLY A 119 -24.51 2.63 -15.51
C GLY A 119 -24.98 1.66 -14.43
N ASN A 120 -25.16 0.37 -14.76
CA ASN A 120 -25.49 -0.64 -13.77
C ASN A 120 -24.23 -1.11 -13.04
N ALA A 121 -24.40 -1.50 -11.78
CA ALA A 121 -23.32 -2.14 -11.02
C ALA A 121 -22.99 -3.53 -11.61
N MET A 122 -21.70 -3.86 -11.63
CA MET A 122 -21.19 -5.14 -12.11
C MET A 122 -20.71 -5.99 -10.94
N ASP A 123 -20.87 -7.31 -11.08
CA ASP A 123 -20.32 -8.27 -10.14
C ASP A 123 -18.78 -8.35 -10.29
N TYR A 124 -18.11 -8.48 -9.17
CA TYR A 124 -16.64 -8.54 -9.14
C TYR A 124 -16.13 -9.57 -8.15
N GLN A 125 -14.89 -9.97 -8.36
CA GLN A 125 -14.08 -10.70 -7.39
C GLN A 125 -12.74 -10.02 -7.24
N VAL A 126 -12.15 -10.11 -6.03
CA VAL A 126 -10.87 -9.52 -5.71
C VAL A 126 -9.88 -10.60 -5.33
N GLY A 127 -8.66 -10.48 -5.81
CA GLY A 127 -7.54 -11.33 -5.43
C GLY A 127 -7.14 -11.14 -3.97
N GLY A 128 -6.19 -11.98 -3.51
CA GLY A 128 -5.65 -11.86 -2.14
C GLY A 128 -4.90 -10.54 -1.93
N CYS A 129 -4.73 -10.18 -0.65
CA CYS A 129 -3.88 -9.07 -0.26
C CYS A 129 -2.40 -9.39 -0.52
N VAL A 130 -1.58 -8.36 -0.64
CA VAL A 130 -0.13 -8.46 -0.85
C VAL A 130 0.65 -7.86 0.32
N ALA A 131 1.81 -8.44 0.63
CA ALA A 131 2.71 -7.87 1.62
C ALA A 131 3.38 -6.61 1.05
N LEU A 132 3.56 -5.62 1.91
CA LEU A 132 4.30 -4.39 1.63
C LEU A 132 5.55 -4.35 2.51
N ASP A 133 6.60 -3.71 2.00
CA ASP A 133 7.77 -3.38 2.80
C ASP A 133 7.44 -2.15 3.66
N PHE A 134 7.06 -2.41 4.91
CA PHE A 134 6.67 -1.39 5.88
C PHE A 134 7.27 -1.74 7.23
N GLU A 135 8.10 -0.84 7.72
CA GLU A 135 8.61 -0.89 9.09
C GLU A 135 7.80 0.05 9.97
N GLU A 136 7.19 -0.49 11.03
CA GLU A 136 6.49 0.33 12.00
C GLU A 136 7.49 1.27 12.69
N PRO A 137 7.21 2.58 12.79
CA PRO A 137 8.11 3.51 13.45
C PRO A 137 8.18 3.21 14.96
N VAL A 138 9.37 2.85 15.42
CA VAL A 138 9.72 2.72 16.83
C VAL A 138 10.50 3.97 17.22
N PHE A 139 9.86 4.81 18.03
CA PHE A 139 10.44 6.08 18.46
C PHE A 139 11.33 5.89 19.69
N GLY A 140 12.48 6.54 19.68
CA GLY A 140 13.44 6.51 20.77
C GLY A 140 14.76 7.19 20.37
N CYS A 141 15.74 7.17 21.26
CA CYS A 141 17.07 7.70 20.95
C CYS A 141 17.84 6.73 20.06
N THR A 142 18.19 7.15 18.83
CA THR A 142 18.91 6.34 17.84
C THR A 142 20.43 6.56 17.86
N ASP A 143 20.95 7.47 18.68
CA ASP A 143 22.40 7.72 18.82
C ASP A 143 23.02 6.72 19.81
N SER A 144 23.88 5.83 19.29
CA SER A 144 24.56 4.81 20.08
C SER A 144 25.56 5.37 21.12
N ALA A 145 25.88 6.66 21.05
CA ALA A 145 26.71 7.35 22.04
C ALA A 145 25.89 7.98 23.18
N ALA A 146 24.56 8.01 23.06
CA ALA A 146 23.68 8.52 24.10
C ALA A 146 23.48 7.54 25.23
N CYS A 147 23.27 8.06 26.42
CA CYS A 147 23.02 7.26 27.63
C CYS A 147 21.70 6.46 27.57
N ASN A 148 20.73 6.97 26.86
CA ASN A 148 19.42 6.32 26.66
C ASN A 148 19.24 5.76 25.25
N TYR A 149 20.34 5.34 24.61
CA TYR A 149 20.26 4.67 23.30
C TYR A 149 19.27 3.50 23.35
N ASP A 150 18.37 3.48 22.40
CA ASP A 150 17.42 2.39 22.19
C ASP A 150 17.76 1.67 20.87
N ALA A 151 18.22 0.42 20.99
CA ALA A 151 18.62 -0.37 19.82
C ALA A 151 17.43 -0.81 18.94
N ASP A 152 16.21 -0.77 19.48
CA ASP A 152 14.98 -1.10 18.73
C ASP A 152 14.37 0.13 18.05
N ALA A 153 14.80 1.36 18.41
CA ALA A 153 14.34 2.58 17.79
C ALA A 153 14.87 2.73 16.35
N ASN A 154 13.97 3.03 15.41
CA ASN A 154 14.31 3.36 14.03
C ASN A 154 13.97 4.82 13.66
N VAL A 155 13.35 5.56 14.57
CA VAL A 155 13.05 6.99 14.44
C VAL A 155 13.48 7.75 15.67
N ASP A 156 14.39 8.72 15.49
CA ASP A 156 14.83 9.58 16.59
C ASP A 156 13.67 10.51 17.01
N ASP A 157 13.32 10.46 18.29
CA ASP A 157 12.27 11.29 18.90
C ASP A 157 12.83 12.55 19.59
N GLY A 158 14.15 12.76 19.51
CA GLY A 158 14.86 13.87 20.14
C GLY A 158 15.07 13.69 21.66
N SER A 159 14.86 12.47 22.18
CA SER A 159 15.00 12.17 23.62
C SER A 159 16.45 11.86 24.02
N CYS A 160 17.40 11.84 23.07
CA CYS A 160 18.78 11.53 23.37
C CYS A 160 19.38 12.46 24.43
N PHE A 161 19.97 11.90 25.45
CA PHE A 161 20.80 12.63 26.38
C PHE A 161 22.18 11.95 26.52
N PHE A 162 23.18 12.77 26.79
CA PHE A 162 24.59 12.36 26.83
C PHE A 162 25.19 12.53 28.23
N GLU A 163 26.31 11.87 28.42
CA GLU A 163 27.09 11.99 29.66
C GLU A 163 27.37 13.44 30.03
N THR A 164 27.31 13.73 31.33
CA THR A 164 27.72 15.01 31.91
C THR A 164 29.09 14.87 32.52
N GLU A 165 30.00 15.83 32.26
CA GLU A 165 31.32 15.87 32.86
C GLU A 165 31.21 16.22 34.33
N CYS A 166 31.79 15.38 35.20
CA CYS A 166 31.85 15.56 36.63
C CYS A 166 33.02 16.47 37.04
N TRP A 167 33.01 16.93 38.29
CA TRP A 167 34.05 17.82 38.84
C TRP A 167 35.47 17.22 38.83
N ASP A 168 35.61 15.87 38.86
CA ASP A 168 36.87 15.13 38.84
C ASP A 168 37.35 14.75 37.43
N GLY A 169 36.59 15.18 36.37
CA GLY A 169 36.85 14.92 34.97
C GLY A 169 36.34 13.56 34.47
N SER A 170 35.60 12.79 35.31
CA SER A 170 34.81 11.65 34.84
C SER A 170 33.56 12.10 34.13
N SER A 171 32.90 11.21 33.37
CA SER A 171 31.64 11.48 32.71
C SER A 171 30.63 10.43 33.14
N GLU A 172 29.42 10.90 33.53
CA GLU A 172 28.34 10.03 33.98
C GLU A 172 27.04 10.36 33.29
N CYS A 173 26.22 9.36 33.05
CA CYS A 173 24.89 9.53 32.44
C CYS A 173 23.89 10.15 33.42
N ASP A 174 23.97 9.84 34.71
CA ASP A 174 23.20 10.52 35.75
C ASP A 174 24.14 11.47 36.51
N PRO A 175 23.89 12.78 36.53
CA PRO A 175 24.67 13.74 37.29
C PRO A 175 24.77 13.42 38.79
N ASN A 176 23.83 12.63 39.36
CA ASN A 176 23.86 12.20 40.75
C ASN A 176 24.87 11.07 41.01
N ASP A 177 25.34 10.38 39.95
CA ASP A 177 26.38 9.36 40.04
C ASP A 177 27.79 9.98 40.03
N CYS A 178 27.90 11.29 39.78
CA CYS A 178 29.15 12.01 39.90
C CYS A 178 29.68 11.93 41.33
N PRO A 179 31.02 11.69 41.54
CA PRO A 179 31.64 11.70 42.87
C PRO A 179 31.38 13.03 43.59
N GLU A 180 31.19 12.98 44.91
CA GLU A 180 31.08 14.20 45.70
C GLU A 180 32.43 14.96 45.73
N PRO A 181 32.43 16.29 45.53
CA PRO A 181 33.63 17.07 45.62
C PRO A 181 34.24 16.95 47.05
N PRO A 182 35.57 16.94 47.17
CA PRO A 182 36.20 16.82 48.48
C PRO A 182 35.72 17.95 49.40
N SER A 183 35.18 17.60 50.58
CA SER A 183 34.75 18.60 51.58
C SER A 183 35.94 19.42 52.01
N GLU A 184 35.92 20.72 51.76
CA GLU A 184 36.92 21.64 52.29
C GLU A 184 36.80 21.63 53.82
N THR A 185 37.68 20.93 54.51
CA THR A 185 37.88 21.11 55.94
C THR A 185 38.56 22.46 56.17
N VAL A 186 37.76 23.48 56.45
CA VAL A 186 38.30 24.74 56.93
C VAL A 186 38.89 24.49 58.33
N SER A 187 40.21 24.38 58.42
CA SER A 187 40.93 24.42 59.69
C SER A 187 40.92 25.85 60.18
N LEU A 188 40.23 26.11 61.31
CA LEU A 188 40.30 27.35 62.07
C LEU A 188 41.57 27.43 62.91
#